data_8462236e87382f80f5acbfbe42115cf1
#
_entry.id   8462236e87382f80f5acbfbe42115cf1
#
_cell.length_a   1.000
_cell.length_b   1.000
_cell.length_c   1.000
_cell.angle_alpha   90.00
_cell.angle_beta   90.00
_cell.angle_gamma   90.00
#
_symmetry.space_group_name_H-M   'P 1'
#
loop_
_entity.id
_entity.type
_entity.pdbx_description
1 polymer ?
#
loop_
_entity_poly.entity_id
_entity_poly.type
_entity_poly.pdbx_seq_one_letter_code
_entity_poly.pdbx_strand_id
1 'polypeptide(L)'
;SKIIYKNLSSIQILNMKKNMGHARCIATGLKYIFENSEFDFVIPMDGDGEDRPEEIKNFIDMTKNNLNTTIVGNRVKRSEGLFFKTSYLIHKIITFIFTGKIIKFGNFTCLSKKTVSRLINDKSSWSSFSGSLTKLEKNLISSPSERGLRYFGPSKMNFLNLLIHSFSIIAVFKTTVILRSILFYAIYLILISNNITFITAIPLALIVIFAITILRISG
;
A
#
# COMPACT_ATOMS: atom_id res chain seq x y z
N SER A 1 32.18 -17.36 9.11
CA SER A 1 32.04 -16.85 10.48
C SER A 1 30.57 -16.81 10.84
N LYS A 2 30.12 -17.59 11.84
CA LYS A 2 28.78 -17.48 12.41
C LYS A 2 28.70 -16.15 13.15
N ILE A 3 28.00 -15.16 12.60
CA ILE A 3 27.65 -13.93 13.31
C ILE A 3 26.51 -14.33 14.25
N ILE A 4 26.80 -14.41 15.55
CA ILE A 4 25.80 -14.67 16.59
C ILE A 4 25.26 -13.32 17.02
N TYR A 5 24.05 -12.98 16.58
CA TYR A 5 23.33 -11.79 17.05
C TYR A 5 22.69 -12.12 18.41
N LYS A 6 23.07 -11.38 19.45
CA LYS A 6 22.66 -11.63 20.85
C LYS A 6 21.14 -11.66 21.06
N ASN A 7 20.38 -10.97 20.18
CA ASN A 7 18.92 -10.82 20.30
C ASN A 7 18.16 -11.48 19.12
N LEU A 8 18.83 -12.30 18.30
CA LEU A 8 18.22 -13.02 17.19
C LEU A 8 17.99 -14.47 17.59
N SER A 9 16.73 -14.86 17.75
CA SER A 9 16.37 -16.24 18.13
C SER A 9 16.38 -17.21 16.95
N SER A 10 15.91 -16.77 15.76
CA SER A 10 15.88 -17.60 14.57
C SER A 10 15.84 -16.79 13.28
N ILE A 11 16.24 -17.41 12.18
CA ILE A 11 16.06 -16.91 10.82
C ILE A 11 15.31 -17.97 10.04
N GLN A 12 14.20 -17.61 9.42
CA GLN A 12 13.40 -18.49 8.58
C GLN A 12 13.28 -17.91 7.18
N ILE A 13 13.40 -18.77 6.17
CA ILE A 13 13.27 -18.38 4.76
C ILE A 13 12.01 -19.02 4.19
N LEU A 14 11.05 -18.16 3.80
CA LEU A 14 9.81 -18.57 3.15
C LEU A 14 9.90 -18.32 1.66
N ASN A 15 10.03 -19.38 0.88
CA ASN A 15 10.15 -19.30 -0.57
C ASN A 15 8.77 -19.37 -1.24
N MET A 16 8.43 -18.35 -2.02
CA MET A 16 7.23 -18.37 -2.87
C MET A 16 7.45 -19.30 -4.06
N LYS A 17 6.47 -20.18 -4.38
CA LYS A 17 6.56 -21.09 -5.54
C LYS A 17 6.70 -20.36 -6.88
N LYS A 18 6.18 -19.13 -6.98
CA LYS A 18 6.30 -18.26 -8.15
C LYS A 18 6.23 -16.80 -7.72
N ASN A 19 6.72 -15.90 -8.57
CA ASN A 19 6.57 -14.46 -8.33
C ASN A 19 5.10 -14.04 -8.44
N MET A 20 4.49 -13.66 -7.33
CA MET A 20 3.09 -13.21 -7.23
C MET A 20 3.00 -11.70 -6.94
N GLY A 21 4.13 -11.00 -6.92
CA GLY A 21 4.23 -9.61 -6.53
C GLY A 21 4.37 -9.40 -5.02
N HIS A 22 4.86 -8.23 -4.62
CA HIS A 22 5.25 -7.95 -3.24
C HIS A 22 4.07 -7.98 -2.24
N ALA A 23 2.89 -7.48 -2.63
CA ALA A 23 1.73 -7.44 -1.74
C ALA A 23 1.31 -8.86 -1.29
N ARG A 24 1.29 -9.81 -2.24
CA ARG A 24 0.98 -11.21 -1.94
C ARG A 24 2.08 -11.89 -1.13
N CYS A 25 3.34 -11.52 -1.37
CA CYS A 25 4.46 -12.01 -0.58
C CYS A 25 4.33 -11.58 0.89
N ILE A 26 4.03 -10.30 1.14
CA ILE A 26 3.78 -9.78 2.49
C ILE A 26 2.57 -10.47 3.12
N ALA A 27 1.44 -10.57 2.42
CA ALA A 27 0.24 -11.21 2.94
C ALA A 27 0.48 -12.68 3.32
N THR A 28 1.25 -13.43 2.50
CA THR A 28 1.65 -14.81 2.79
C THR A 28 2.57 -14.88 4.00
N GLY A 29 3.56 -13.99 4.09
CA GLY A 29 4.47 -13.91 5.23
C GLY A 29 3.74 -13.61 6.54
N LEU A 30 2.84 -12.61 6.53
CA LEU A 30 2.01 -12.27 7.69
C LEU A 30 1.14 -13.44 8.15
N LYS A 31 0.52 -14.16 7.18
CA LYS A 31 -0.28 -15.34 7.49
C LYS A 31 0.58 -16.44 8.11
N TYR A 32 1.73 -16.74 7.50
CA TYR A 32 2.65 -17.75 8.04
C TYR A 32 3.11 -17.43 9.46
N ILE A 33 3.50 -16.19 9.73
CA ILE A 33 3.92 -15.76 11.08
C ILE A 33 2.76 -15.91 12.06
N PHE A 34 1.55 -15.48 11.68
CA PHE A 34 0.39 -15.54 12.54
C PHE A 34 0.02 -16.98 12.93
N GLU A 35 0.16 -17.94 12.02
CA GLU A 35 -0.19 -19.34 12.21
C GLU A 35 0.90 -20.17 12.92
N ASN A 36 2.20 -19.74 12.83
CA ASN A 36 3.34 -20.56 13.24
C ASN A 36 4.24 -19.92 14.29
N SER A 37 3.92 -18.71 14.77
CA SER A 37 4.80 -18.00 15.70
C SER A 37 4.00 -17.24 16.76
N GLU A 38 4.52 -17.17 17.97
CA GLU A 38 4.05 -16.22 18.96
C GLU A 38 4.83 -14.91 18.80
N PHE A 39 4.12 -13.78 18.80
CA PHE A 39 4.69 -12.45 18.65
C PHE A 39 3.77 -11.37 19.23
N ASP A 40 4.35 -10.25 19.61
CA ASP A 40 3.64 -9.03 19.99
C ASP A 40 3.43 -8.12 18.77
N PHE A 41 4.49 -7.98 17.96
CA PHE A 41 4.50 -7.12 16.78
C PHE A 41 5.18 -7.81 15.59
N VAL A 42 4.75 -7.44 14.39
CA VAL A 42 5.41 -7.78 13.12
C VAL A 42 5.78 -6.50 12.40
N ILE A 43 7.01 -6.43 11.90
CA ILE A 43 7.51 -5.28 11.16
C ILE A 43 7.87 -5.71 9.73
N PRO A 44 6.94 -5.60 8.74
CA PRO A 44 7.29 -5.73 7.35
C PRO A 44 8.26 -4.63 6.94
N MET A 45 9.35 -5.02 6.26
CA MET A 45 10.30 -4.07 5.70
C MET A 45 10.89 -4.60 4.39
N ASP A 46 11.30 -3.70 3.50
CA ASP A 46 11.98 -4.06 2.26
C ASP A 46 13.45 -4.42 2.55
N GLY A 47 13.91 -5.56 2.02
CA GLY A 47 15.26 -6.07 2.29
C GLY A 47 16.36 -5.48 1.40
N ASP A 48 16.08 -4.40 0.66
CA ASP A 48 17.02 -3.78 -0.29
C ASP A 48 17.83 -2.60 0.29
N GLY A 49 17.62 -2.28 1.58
CA GLY A 49 18.30 -1.20 2.29
C GLY A 49 17.56 0.14 2.25
N GLU A 50 16.47 0.25 1.50
CA GLU A 50 15.67 1.49 1.49
C GLU A 50 14.90 1.71 2.80
N ASP A 51 14.39 0.65 3.42
CA ASP A 51 13.86 0.71 4.78
C ASP A 51 15.03 0.49 5.76
N ARG A 52 15.17 1.38 6.73
CA ARG A 52 16.33 1.45 7.63
C ARG A 52 16.09 0.66 8.91
N PRO A 53 16.86 -0.43 9.18
CA PRO A 53 16.69 -1.23 10.41
C PRO A 53 16.86 -0.41 11.70
N GLU A 54 17.63 0.67 11.67
CA GLU A 54 17.87 1.55 12.84
C GLU A 54 16.58 2.23 13.31
N GLU A 55 15.62 2.44 12.41
CA GLU A 55 14.33 3.06 12.73
C GLU A 55 13.36 2.11 13.45
N ILE A 56 13.64 0.79 13.46
CA ILE A 56 12.83 -0.22 14.19
C ILE A 56 12.75 0.17 15.67
N LYS A 57 13.85 0.67 16.26
CA LYS A 57 13.86 1.13 17.66
C LYS A 57 12.78 2.17 17.92
N ASN A 58 12.62 3.14 17.01
CA ASN A 58 11.59 4.18 17.16
C ASN A 58 10.19 3.57 17.19
N PHE A 59 9.92 2.58 16.32
CA PHE A 59 8.64 1.87 16.33
C PHE A 59 8.39 1.17 17.64
N ILE A 60 9.37 0.42 18.15
CA ILE A 60 9.26 -0.29 19.43
C ILE A 60 9.06 0.68 20.60
N ASP A 61 9.78 1.80 20.64
CA ASP A 61 9.60 2.80 21.69
C ASP A 61 8.19 3.40 21.67
N MET A 62 7.60 3.61 20.50
CA MET A 62 6.23 4.10 20.36
C MET A 62 5.16 3.06 20.75
N THR A 63 5.46 1.77 20.70
CA THR A 63 4.51 0.71 21.11
C THR A 63 4.42 0.51 22.60
N LYS A 64 5.43 0.93 23.37
CA LYS A 64 5.51 0.72 24.84
C LYS A 64 4.28 1.23 25.59
N ASN A 65 3.67 2.31 25.12
CA ASN A 65 2.50 2.92 25.74
C ASN A 65 1.17 2.37 25.22
N ASN A 66 1.18 1.55 24.16
CA ASN A 66 -0.05 1.03 23.55
C ASN A 66 0.22 -0.19 22.67
N LEU A 67 0.09 -1.37 23.23
CA LEU A 67 0.33 -2.66 22.56
C LEU A 67 -0.63 -2.95 21.38
N ASN A 68 -1.75 -2.25 21.28
CA ASN A 68 -2.70 -2.41 20.17
C ASN A 68 -2.52 -1.39 19.05
N THR A 69 -1.46 -0.59 19.12
CA THR A 69 -1.21 0.48 18.13
C THR A 69 -0.52 -0.06 16.89
N THR A 70 -0.90 0.47 15.75
CA THR A 70 -0.21 0.25 14.48
C THR A 70 0.54 1.53 14.09
N ILE A 71 1.85 1.39 13.86
CA ILE A 71 2.73 2.50 13.51
C ILE A 71 3.13 2.36 12.06
N VAL A 72 3.11 3.47 11.32
CA VAL A 72 3.49 3.52 9.91
C VAL A 72 4.66 4.46 9.69
N GLY A 73 5.66 4.00 8.94
CA GLY A 73 6.80 4.82 8.51
C GLY A 73 6.36 5.83 7.44
N ASN A 74 6.23 7.10 7.84
CA ASN A 74 5.88 8.18 6.93
C ASN A 74 7.15 8.73 6.28
N ARG A 75 7.30 8.53 4.97
CA ARG A 75 8.49 8.96 4.20
C ARG A 75 8.58 10.49 4.14
N VAL A 76 9.60 11.06 4.79
CA VAL A 76 9.78 12.51 4.92
C VAL A 76 10.59 13.11 3.76
N LYS A 77 11.54 12.37 3.20
CA LYS A 77 12.39 12.80 2.07
C LYS A 77 12.25 11.86 0.87
N ARG A 78 12.18 12.45 -0.33
CA ARG A 78 12.16 11.75 -1.61
C ARG A 78 13.23 12.34 -2.51
N SER A 79 14.14 11.50 -2.96
CA SER A 79 15.22 11.83 -3.90
C SER A 79 14.83 11.61 -5.37
N GLU A 80 13.55 11.39 -5.67
CA GLU A 80 13.08 11.05 -7.01
C GLU A 80 13.03 12.26 -7.94
N GLY A 81 13.29 12.05 -9.24
CA GLY A 81 13.24 13.09 -10.29
C GLY A 81 11.84 13.72 -10.45
N LEU A 82 11.75 14.85 -11.15
CA LEU A 82 10.52 15.63 -11.36
C LEU A 82 9.37 14.79 -11.95
N PHE A 83 9.66 13.92 -12.91
CA PHE A 83 8.65 13.05 -13.54
C PHE A 83 7.98 12.12 -12.53
N PHE A 84 8.73 11.49 -11.62
CA PHE A 84 8.14 10.64 -10.59
C PHE A 84 7.39 11.43 -9.52
N LYS A 85 7.85 12.65 -9.20
CA LYS A 85 7.14 13.54 -8.27
C LYS A 85 5.77 13.96 -8.80
N THR A 86 5.69 14.35 -10.09
CA THR A 86 4.41 14.71 -10.73
C THR A 86 3.48 13.51 -10.86
N SER A 87 3.98 12.37 -11.32
CA SER A 87 3.19 11.12 -11.40
C SER A 87 2.64 10.71 -10.04
N TYR A 88 3.42 10.85 -8.99
CA TYR A 88 2.98 10.57 -7.63
C TYR A 88 1.93 11.56 -7.12
N LEU A 89 2.06 12.85 -7.46
CA LEU A 89 1.05 13.85 -7.13
C LEU A 89 -0.29 13.52 -7.81
N ILE A 90 -0.26 13.21 -9.11
CA ILE A 90 -1.43 12.79 -9.87
C ILE A 90 -2.07 11.56 -9.24
N HIS A 91 -1.27 10.54 -8.90
CA HIS A 91 -1.74 9.35 -8.20
C HIS A 91 -2.45 9.69 -6.88
N LYS A 92 -1.87 10.58 -6.06
CA LYS A 92 -2.50 11.02 -4.80
C LYS A 92 -3.84 11.70 -5.02
N ILE A 93 -3.93 12.58 -6.02
CA ILE A 93 -5.15 13.29 -6.37
C ILE A 93 -6.23 12.29 -6.81
N ILE A 94 -5.92 11.40 -7.74
CA ILE A 94 -6.85 10.37 -8.24
C ILE A 94 -7.29 9.46 -7.08
N THR A 95 -6.36 8.99 -6.26
CA THR A 95 -6.68 8.16 -5.09
C THR A 95 -7.63 8.90 -4.15
N PHE A 96 -7.37 10.16 -3.84
CA PHE A 96 -8.24 10.95 -2.97
C PHE A 96 -9.63 11.17 -3.58
N ILE A 97 -9.71 11.56 -4.86
CA ILE A 97 -10.98 11.80 -5.57
C ILE A 97 -11.85 10.54 -5.53
N PHE A 98 -11.30 9.38 -5.86
CA PHE A 98 -12.08 8.15 -5.96
C PHE A 98 -12.25 7.38 -4.66
N THR A 99 -11.34 7.50 -3.69
CA THR A 99 -11.40 6.72 -2.44
C THR A 99 -11.70 7.59 -1.20
N GLY A 100 -11.43 8.89 -1.24
CA GLY A 100 -11.45 9.78 -0.08
C GLY A 100 -10.29 9.54 0.90
N LYS A 101 -9.25 8.78 0.50
CA LYS A 101 -8.12 8.41 1.35
C LYS A 101 -6.82 9.01 0.86
N ILE A 102 -5.97 9.38 1.81
CA ILE A 102 -4.60 9.83 1.56
C ILE A 102 -3.66 8.83 2.20
N ILE A 103 -2.87 8.11 1.39
CA ILE A 103 -1.91 7.11 1.86
C ILE A 103 -0.50 7.69 1.68
N LYS A 104 0.24 7.82 2.79
CA LYS A 104 1.58 8.45 2.82
C LYS A 104 2.70 7.48 3.22
N PHE A 105 2.38 6.20 3.44
CA PHE A 105 3.32 5.18 3.88
C PHE A 105 3.37 4.00 2.91
N GLY A 106 4.42 3.22 3.00
CA GLY A 106 4.65 1.99 2.24
C GLY A 106 4.45 0.74 3.09
N ASN A 107 5.41 -0.20 2.99
CA ASN A 107 5.37 -1.47 3.70
C ASN A 107 5.99 -1.37 5.10
N PHE A 108 6.90 -0.42 5.31
CA PHE A 108 7.62 -0.26 6.58
C PHE A 108 6.68 0.22 7.68
N THR A 109 6.24 -0.70 8.50
CA THR A 109 5.20 -0.50 9.53
C THR A 109 5.46 -1.42 10.71
N CYS A 110 4.93 -1.06 11.88
CA CYS A 110 4.89 -1.93 13.04
C CYS A 110 3.44 -2.31 13.34
N LEU A 111 3.12 -3.59 13.17
CA LEU A 111 1.77 -4.14 13.24
C LEU A 111 1.57 -4.91 14.54
N SER A 112 0.54 -4.58 15.31
CA SER A 112 0.11 -5.40 16.44
C SER A 112 -0.47 -6.75 15.98
N LYS A 113 -0.48 -7.78 16.84
CA LYS A 113 -1.09 -9.08 16.55
C LYS A 113 -2.55 -8.95 16.10
N LYS A 114 -3.30 -8.01 16.68
CA LYS A 114 -4.68 -7.69 16.29
C LYS A 114 -4.79 -7.19 14.85
N THR A 115 -3.90 -6.28 14.44
CA THR A 115 -3.86 -5.74 13.08
C THR A 115 -3.47 -6.80 12.07
N VAL A 116 -2.48 -7.66 12.39
CA VAL A 116 -2.10 -8.80 11.55
C VAL A 116 -3.30 -9.74 11.35
N SER A 117 -4.04 -10.09 12.40
CA SER A 117 -5.25 -10.92 12.31
C SER A 117 -6.29 -10.34 11.35
N ARG A 118 -6.51 -9.03 11.37
CA ARG A 118 -7.44 -8.38 10.43
C ARG A 118 -6.93 -8.42 8.98
N LEU A 119 -5.64 -8.15 8.78
CA LEU A 119 -5.04 -8.14 7.45
C LEU A 119 -5.09 -9.50 6.77
N ILE A 120 -4.78 -10.59 7.48
CA ILE A 120 -4.77 -11.95 6.89
C ILE A 120 -6.18 -12.45 6.54
N ASN A 121 -7.22 -11.93 7.19
CA ASN A 121 -8.61 -12.26 6.94
C ASN A 121 -9.29 -11.36 5.88
N ASP A 122 -8.65 -10.28 5.44
CA ASP A 122 -9.20 -9.39 4.40
C ASP A 122 -8.53 -9.66 3.05
N LYS A 123 -9.35 -10.09 2.06
CA LYS A 123 -8.88 -10.40 0.70
C LYS A 123 -8.15 -9.23 0.02
N SER A 124 -8.45 -7.99 0.37
CA SER A 124 -7.81 -6.83 -0.22
C SER A 124 -6.31 -6.75 0.07
N SER A 125 -5.82 -7.43 1.12
CA SER A 125 -4.39 -7.54 1.45
C SER A 125 -3.56 -8.19 0.33
N TRP A 126 -4.19 -9.00 -0.51
CA TRP A 126 -3.57 -9.58 -1.70
C TRP A 126 -3.36 -8.57 -2.83
N SER A 127 -4.12 -7.49 -2.84
CA SER A 127 -4.01 -6.45 -3.86
C SER A 127 -3.05 -5.34 -3.44
N SER A 128 -3.16 -4.85 -2.19
CA SER A 128 -2.30 -3.80 -1.67
C SER A 128 -2.22 -3.84 -0.15
N PHE A 129 -1.02 -3.95 0.40
CA PHE A 129 -0.77 -3.92 1.83
C PHE A 129 -1.16 -2.55 2.44
N SER A 130 -0.60 -1.45 1.93
CA SER A 130 -0.86 -0.11 2.48
C SER A 130 -2.32 0.33 2.30
N GLY A 131 -2.94 -0.05 1.18
CA GLY A 131 -4.37 0.17 0.95
C GLY A 131 -5.23 -0.54 1.97
N SER A 132 -4.98 -1.84 2.20
CA SER A 132 -5.75 -2.66 3.14
C SER A 132 -5.54 -2.20 4.58
N LEU A 133 -4.31 -1.86 4.96
CA LEU A 133 -4.04 -1.31 6.28
C LEU A 133 -4.83 -0.01 6.51
N THR A 134 -4.86 0.90 5.52
CA THR A 134 -5.65 2.14 5.60
C THR A 134 -7.17 1.88 5.65
N LYS A 135 -7.65 0.80 5.02
CA LYS A 135 -9.06 0.39 5.05
C LYS A 135 -9.46 -0.16 6.42
N LEU A 136 -8.61 -0.98 7.03
CA LEU A 136 -8.90 -1.74 8.24
C LEU A 136 -8.62 -0.98 9.53
N GLU A 137 -7.58 -0.13 9.54
CA GLU A 137 -7.15 0.60 10.73
C GLU A 137 -7.46 2.10 10.59
N LYS A 138 -8.25 2.62 11.53
CA LYS A 138 -8.60 4.04 11.57
C LYS A 138 -7.55 4.88 12.28
N ASN A 139 -6.86 4.31 13.28
CA ASN A 139 -5.92 4.98 14.16
C ASN A 139 -4.50 4.52 13.86
N LEU A 140 -3.93 5.04 12.77
CA LEU A 140 -2.54 4.81 12.42
C LEU A 140 -1.67 5.92 13.02
N ILE A 141 -0.64 5.54 13.79
CA ILE A 141 0.35 6.49 14.29
C ILE A 141 1.47 6.61 13.26
N SER A 142 1.81 7.83 12.90
CA SER A 142 2.85 8.11 11.92
C SER A 142 4.19 8.34 12.61
N SER A 143 5.22 7.60 12.23
CA SER A 143 6.62 7.86 12.60
C SER A 143 7.37 8.40 11.38
N PRO A 144 8.15 9.48 11.52
CA PRO A 144 9.03 9.92 10.44
C PRO A 144 9.98 8.80 10.03
N SER A 145 10.14 8.57 8.72
CA SER A 145 11.06 7.58 8.16
C SER A 145 11.83 8.19 7.01
N GLU A 146 13.14 7.97 7.00
CA GLU A 146 14.03 8.39 5.92
C GLU A 146 14.43 7.18 5.07
N ARG A 147 14.33 7.34 3.75
CA ARG A 147 14.73 6.28 2.83
C ARG A 147 16.25 6.15 2.79
N GLY A 148 16.74 4.94 3.06
CA GLY A 148 18.14 4.58 2.91
C GLY A 148 18.56 4.46 1.45
N LEU A 149 19.84 4.20 1.24
CA LEU A 149 20.38 3.85 -0.06
C LEU A 149 20.23 2.35 -0.31
N ARG A 150 19.88 1.98 -1.55
CA ARG A 150 19.83 0.58 -1.95
C ARG A 150 21.20 -0.07 -1.84
N TYR A 151 21.24 -1.29 -1.31
CA TYR A 151 22.47 -2.07 -1.26
C TYR A 151 22.95 -2.50 -2.66
N PHE A 152 22.00 -2.81 -3.56
CA PHE A 152 22.32 -3.34 -4.89
C PHE A 152 21.36 -2.79 -5.96
N GLY A 153 21.96 -2.29 -7.03
CA GLY A 153 21.28 -1.96 -8.29
C GLY A 153 20.23 -0.84 -8.25
N PRO A 154 19.75 -0.42 -9.41
CA PRO A 154 18.72 0.62 -9.51
C PRO A 154 17.32 0.08 -9.18
N SER A 155 16.38 0.98 -8.93
CA SER A 155 14.96 0.63 -8.76
C SER A 155 14.42 -0.08 -10.00
N LYS A 156 13.76 -1.22 -9.82
CA LYS A 156 13.05 -1.94 -10.89
C LYS A 156 11.65 -1.35 -11.16
N MET A 157 11.25 -0.29 -10.45
CA MET A 157 9.97 0.37 -10.62
C MET A 157 10.00 1.21 -11.90
N ASN A 158 9.29 0.77 -12.93
CA ASN A 158 9.01 1.55 -14.12
C ASN A 158 7.62 2.23 -14.02
N PHE A 159 7.30 3.10 -14.97
CA PHE A 159 6.03 3.85 -14.96
C PHE A 159 4.80 2.93 -15.01
N LEU A 160 4.84 1.86 -15.80
CA LEU A 160 3.72 0.90 -15.89
C LEU A 160 3.49 0.17 -14.56
N ASN A 161 4.57 -0.27 -13.91
CA ASN A 161 4.50 -0.90 -12.59
C ASN A 161 3.97 0.07 -11.52
N LEU A 162 4.31 1.36 -11.62
CA LEU A 162 3.77 2.40 -10.76
C LEU A 162 2.26 2.58 -10.96
N LEU A 163 1.77 2.57 -12.20
CA LEU A 163 0.34 2.63 -12.51
C LEU A 163 -0.40 1.41 -11.96
N ILE A 164 0.11 0.20 -12.22
CA ILE A 164 -0.48 -1.05 -11.71
C ILE A 164 -0.56 -1.01 -10.18
N HIS A 165 0.52 -0.60 -9.53
CA HIS A 165 0.55 -0.45 -8.07
C HIS A 165 -0.49 0.58 -7.57
N SER A 166 -0.62 1.70 -8.27
CA SER A 166 -1.60 2.74 -7.96
C SER A 166 -3.03 2.23 -8.06
N PHE A 167 -3.34 1.52 -9.13
CA PHE A 167 -4.67 0.91 -9.31
C PHE A 167 -4.94 -0.20 -8.29
N SER A 168 -3.93 -0.96 -7.90
CA SER A 168 -4.06 -1.97 -6.85
C SER A 168 -4.43 -1.35 -5.49
N ILE A 169 -3.88 -0.17 -5.16
CA ILE A 169 -4.26 0.58 -3.96
C ILE A 169 -5.72 1.03 -4.04
N ILE A 170 -6.12 1.63 -5.18
CA ILE A 170 -7.48 2.13 -5.40
C ILE A 170 -8.50 0.98 -5.37
N ALA A 171 -8.15 -0.19 -5.92
CA ALA A 171 -8.99 -1.37 -5.98
C ALA A 171 -9.38 -1.94 -4.60
N VAL A 172 -8.58 -1.68 -3.57
CA VAL A 172 -8.93 -2.01 -2.17
C VAL A 172 -10.25 -1.35 -1.75
N PHE A 173 -10.54 -0.16 -2.29
CA PHE A 173 -11.74 0.63 -1.98
C PHE A 173 -12.81 0.51 -3.07
N LYS A 174 -12.89 -0.64 -3.76
CA LYS A 174 -13.74 -0.84 -4.94
C LYS A 174 -15.17 -0.32 -4.80
N THR A 175 -15.84 -0.59 -3.69
CA THR A 175 -17.22 -0.14 -3.47
C THR A 175 -17.33 1.39 -3.53
N THR A 176 -16.46 2.10 -2.79
CA THR A 176 -16.43 3.56 -2.79
C THR A 176 -16.09 4.11 -4.18
N VAL A 177 -15.13 3.48 -4.86
CA VAL A 177 -14.70 3.88 -6.22
C VAL A 177 -15.86 3.75 -7.20
N ILE A 178 -16.58 2.62 -7.20
CA ILE A 178 -17.72 2.42 -8.10
C ILE A 178 -18.84 3.42 -7.82
N LEU A 179 -19.21 3.63 -6.55
CA LEU A 179 -20.23 4.61 -6.21
C LEU A 179 -19.87 6.02 -6.66
N ARG A 180 -18.62 6.44 -6.45
CA ARG A 180 -18.15 7.75 -6.92
C ARG A 180 -18.06 7.83 -8.44
N SER A 181 -17.64 6.75 -9.12
CA SER A 181 -17.62 6.70 -10.58
C SER A 181 -19.03 6.87 -11.18
N ILE A 182 -20.03 6.21 -10.59
CA ILE A 182 -21.44 6.39 -10.99
C ILE A 182 -21.88 7.83 -10.79
N LEU A 183 -21.57 8.42 -9.62
CA LEU A 183 -21.91 9.81 -9.33
C LEU A 183 -21.25 10.77 -10.32
N PHE A 184 -19.95 10.62 -10.58
CA PHE A 184 -19.22 11.47 -11.53
C PHE A 184 -19.76 11.32 -12.95
N TYR A 185 -20.08 10.08 -13.34
CA TYR A 185 -20.71 9.79 -14.64
C TYR A 185 -22.06 10.53 -14.78
N ALA A 186 -22.93 10.43 -13.76
CA ALA A 186 -24.23 11.07 -13.78
C ALA A 186 -24.13 12.61 -13.81
N ILE A 187 -23.28 13.19 -12.96
CA ILE A 187 -23.05 14.64 -12.94
C ILE A 187 -22.53 15.12 -14.29
N TYR A 188 -21.52 14.44 -14.85
CA TYR A 188 -20.94 14.85 -16.10
C TYR A 188 -21.94 14.69 -17.28
N LEU A 189 -22.73 13.61 -17.29
CA LEU A 189 -23.79 13.41 -18.28
C LEU A 189 -24.82 14.55 -18.27
N ILE A 190 -25.24 15.01 -17.09
CA ILE A 190 -26.14 16.15 -16.96
C ILE A 190 -25.48 17.43 -17.50
N LEU A 191 -24.22 17.67 -17.21
CA LEU A 191 -23.50 18.86 -17.67
C LEU A 191 -23.37 18.93 -19.20
N ILE A 192 -23.23 17.78 -19.88
CA ILE A 192 -23.08 17.73 -21.34
C ILE A 192 -24.40 17.47 -22.09
N SER A 193 -25.53 17.32 -21.35
CA SER A 193 -26.81 16.89 -21.95
C SER A 193 -27.23 17.68 -23.17
N ASN A 194 -26.94 18.99 -23.21
CA ASN A 194 -27.28 19.89 -24.32
C ASN A 194 -26.23 19.89 -25.47
N ASN A 195 -25.06 19.23 -25.29
CA ASN A 195 -23.94 19.24 -26.23
C ASN A 195 -23.23 17.86 -26.27
N ILE A 196 -23.99 16.81 -26.56
CA ILE A 196 -23.41 15.46 -26.68
C ILE A 196 -22.75 15.33 -28.04
N THR A 197 -21.44 15.27 -28.06
CA THR A 197 -20.58 15.02 -29.23
C THR A 197 -19.64 13.86 -28.96
N PHE A 198 -18.95 13.37 -29.97
CA PHE A 198 -17.92 12.35 -29.79
C PHE A 198 -16.85 12.79 -28.78
N ILE A 199 -16.43 14.05 -28.82
CA ILE A 199 -15.40 14.59 -27.92
C ILE A 199 -15.91 14.63 -26.45
N THR A 200 -17.14 15.11 -26.23
CA THR A 200 -17.72 15.19 -24.89
C THR A 200 -18.10 13.81 -24.32
N ALA A 201 -18.22 12.78 -25.16
CA ALA A 201 -18.45 11.40 -24.71
C ALA A 201 -17.16 10.69 -24.21
N ILE A 202 -15.96 11.17 -24.59
CA ILE A 202 -14.69 10.54 -24.18
C ILE A 202 -14.53 10.41 -22.65
N PRO A 203 -14.77 11.45 -21.82
CA PRO A 203 -14.67 11.33 -20.37
C PRO A 203 -15.63 10.28 -19.77
N LEU A 204 -16.84 10.12 -20.33
CA LEU A 204 -17.78 9.09 -19.90
C LEU A 204 -17.20 7.69 -20.15
N ALA A 205 -16.65 7.45 -21.34
CA ALA A 205 -15.99 6.19 -21.67
C ALA A 205 -14.80 5.91 -20.74
N LEU A 206 -13.99 6.92 -20.45
CA LEU A 206 -12.84 6.78 -19.54
C LEU A 206 -13.26 6.43 -18.10
N ILE A 207 -14.34 7.02 -17.58
CA ILE A 207 -14.89 6.67 -16.25
C ILE A 207 -15.33 5.20 -16.23
N VAL A 208 -16.00 4.73 -17.26
CA VAL A 208 -16.45 3.33 -17.39
C VAL A 208 -15.27 2.37 -17.47
N ILE A 209 -14.28 2.65 -18.33
CA ILE A 209 -13.05 1.84 -18.47
C ILE A 209 -12.31 1.78 -17.14
N PHE A 210 -12.18 2.91 -16.44
CA PHE A 210 -11.55 2.96 -15.12
C PHE A 210 -12.30 2.07 -14.12
N ALA A 211 -13.62 2.20 -14.01
CA ALA A 211 -14.44 1.40 -13.11
C ALA A 211 -14.30 -0.11 -13.37
N ILE A 212 -14.33 -0.53 -14.64
CA ILE A 212 -14.14 -1.93 -15.06
C ILE A 212 -12.74 -2.42 -14.68
N THR A 213 -11.72 -1.59 -14.93
CA THR A 213 -10.32 -1.93 -14.56
C THR A 213 -10.18 -2.17 -13.07
N ILE A 214 -10.77 -1.30 -12.23
CA ILE A 214 -10.75 -1.46 -10.77
C ILE A 214 -11.46 -2.76 -10.34
N LEU A 215 -12.60 -3.09 -10.93
CA LEU A 215 -13.30 -4.34 -10.65
C LEU A 215 -12.44 -5.57 -10.98
N ARG A 216 -11.76 -5.58 -12.13
CA ARG A 216 -10.86 -6.67 -12.53
C ARG A 216 -9.67 -6.86 -11.59
N ILE A 217 -9.08 -5.77 -11.12
CA ILE A 217 -7.93 -5.82 -10.19
C ILE A 217 -8.37 -6.27 -8.80
N SER A 218 -9.61 -5.97 -8.40
CA SER A 218 -10.14 -6.26 -7.06
C SER A 218 -10.70 -7.69 -6.91
N GLY A 219 -10.92 -8.42 -8.00
CA GLY A 219 -11.36 -9.83 -8.01
C GLY A 219 -10.19 -10.75 -7.80
#